data_68345a0b1c4fe20b2f3f3c521b6f6ad6
#
_entry.id   68345a0b1c4fe20b2f3f3c521b6f6ad6
#
_cell.length_a   1.000
_cell.length_b   1.000
_cell.length_c   1.000
_cell.angle_alpha   90.00
_cell.angle_beta   90.00
_cell.angle_gamma   90.00
#
_symmetry.space_group_name_H-M   'P 1'
#
loop_
_entity.id
_entity.type
_entity.pdbx_description
1 polymer ?
#
loop_
_entity_poly.entity_id
_entity_poly.type
_entity_poly.pdbx_seq_one_letter_code
_entity_poly.pdbx_strand_id
1 'polypeptide(L)'
;MSILDKRWHSITKDPQSFVLNIINASLKELKIDHYKPNISIALADDNLLHQLNLKFREIDKPTNVLSFPCEQLSSECDLGDIAIAVDTIERESHEYCISILTHTAHMLVHGLLHLLGYDHQKEDEEIIMKSLESKILALLEFEKEKYGR
;
A
#
# COMPACT_ATOMS: atom_id res chain seq x y z
N MET A 1 2.45 12.66 4.36
CA MET A 1 3.22 11.40 4.47
C MET A 1 4.21 11.48 5.61
N SER A 2 4.35 10.40 6.37
CA SER A 2 5.28 10.33 7.49
C SER A 2 6.26 9.19 7.29
N ILE A 3 7.55 9.45 7.48
CA ILE A 3 8.59 8.41 7.44
C ILE A 3 9.02 8.18 8.88
N LEU A 4 8.50 7.10 9.48
CA LEU A 4 8.67 6.82 10.91
C LEU A 4 9.83 5.88 11.20
N ASP A 5 10.45 5.31 10.17
CA ASP A 5 11.61 4.45 10.29
C ASP A 5 12.63 4.83 9.22
N LYS A 6 13.87 5.09 9.64
CA LYS A 6 14.92 5.56 8.75
C LYS A 6 15.36 4.54 7.69
N ARG A 7 15.05 3.24 7.90
CA ARG A 7 15.40 2.20 6.92
C ARG A 7 14.76 2.45 5.56
N TRP A 8 13.62 3.16 5.52
CA TRP A 8 12.99 3.52 4.26
C TRP A 8 13.90 4.36 3.38
N HIS A 9 14.76 5.20 3.97
CA HIS A 9 15.73 5.99 3.21
C HIS A 9 16.84 5.14 2.60
N SER A 10 17.08 3.93 3.12
CA SER A 10 18.03 2.99 2.54
C SER A 10 17.42 2.20 1.39
N ILE A 11 16.09 2.10 1.35
CA ILE A 11 15.38 1.37 0.30
C ILE A 11 15.27 2.22 -0.96
N THR A 12 14.96 3.50 -0.79
CA THR A 12 14.88 4.45 -1.90
C THR A 12 15.43 5.79 -1.46
N LYS A 13 16.09 6.50 -2.37
CA LYS A 13 16.69 7.80 -2.08
C LYS A 13 15.65 8.85 -1.71
N ASP A 14 14.48 8.78 -2.31
CA ASP A 14 13.41 9.73 -2.08
C ASP A 14 12.10 8.97 -1.87
N PRO A 15 11.83 8.52 -0.62
CA PRO A 15 10.61 7.78 -0.33
C PRO A 15 9.33 8.54 -0.67
N GLN A 16 9.34 9.86 -0.49
CA GLN A 16 8.17 10.68 -0.79
C GLN A 16 7.83 10.65 -2.29
N SER A 17 8.82 10.86 -3.16
CA SER A 17 8.62 10.78 -4.60
C SER A 17 8.18 9.39 -5.03
N PHE A 18 8.79 8.37 -4.46
CA PHE A 18 8.44 6.98 -4.75
C PHE A 18 6.97 6.71 -4.47
N VAL A 19 6.51 7.09 -3.28
CA VAL A 19 5.11 6.90 -2.87
C VAL A 19 4.17 7.73 -3.74
N LEU A 20 4.49 9.00 -3.97
CA LEU A 20 3.64 9.88 -4.78
C LEU A 20 3.48 9.36 -6.20
N ASN A 21 4.54 8.85 -6.80
CA ASN A 21 4.48 8.29 -8.16
C ASN A 21 3.52 7.10 -8.22
N ILE A 22 3.58 6.24 -7.22
CA ILE A 22 2.70 5.05 -7.16
C ILE A 22 1.25 5.48 -6.98
N ILE A 23 0.99 6.37 -6.04
CA ILE A 23 -0.38 6.84 -5.77
C ILE A 23 -0.97 7.54 -7.00
N ASN A 24 -0.20 8.46 -7.61
CA ASN A 24 -0.67 9.20 -8.77
C ASN A 24 -0.94 8.29 -9.97
N ALA A 25 -0.07 7.32 -10.23
CA ALA A 25 -0.28 6.36 -11.32
C ALA A 25 -1.54 5.51 -11.06
N SER A 26 -1.76 5.12 -9.81
CA SER A 26 -2.93 4.33 -9.42
C SER A 26 -4.21 5.11 -9.63
N LEU A 27 -4.25 6.35 -9.16
CA LEU A 27 -5.44 7.20 -9.29
C LEU A 27 -5.76 7.50 -10.76
N LYS A 28 -4.72 7.70 -11.56
CA LYS A 28 -4.89 7.95 -12.99
C LYS A 28 -5.45 6.73 -13.71
N GLU A 29 -4.92 5.54 -13.41
CA GLU A 29 -5.43 4.30 -14.01
C GLU A 29 -6.88 4.05 -13.63
N LEU A 30 -7.26 4.39 -12.40
CA LEU A 30 -8.62 4.25 -11.91
C LEU A 30 -9.53 5.39 -12.35
N LYS A 31 -9.00 6.38 -13.07
CA LYS A 31 -9.72 7.53 -13.62
C LYS A 31 -10.36 8.40 -12.54
N ILE A 32 -9.71 8.53 -11.39
CA ILE A 32 -10.17 9.35 -10.27
C ILE A 32 -9.12 10.38 -9.85
N ASP A 33 -8.09 10.61 -10.67
CA ASP A 33 -7.03 11.56 -10.38
C ASP A 33 -7.54 13.01 -10.27
N HIS A 34 -8.65 13.33 -10.91
CA HIS A 34 -9.24 14.66 -10.84
C HIS A 34 -9.82 15.01 -9.46
N TYR A 35 -10.12 14.01 -8.64
CA TYR A 35 -10.62 14.27 -7.28
C TYR A 35 -9.53 14.70 -6.31
N LYS A 36 -8.26 14.41 -6.60
CA LYS A 36 -7.12 14.74 -5.76
C LYS A 36 -7.36 14.39 -4.27
N PRO A 37 -7.68 13.13 -3.99
CA PRO A 37 -8.00 12.75 -2.60
C PRO A 37 -6.81 12.89 -1.68
N ASN A 38 -7.08 13.18 -0.42
CA ASN A 38 -6.06 13.21 0.62
C ASN A 38 -5.88 11.81 1.19
N ILE A 39 -4.63 11.36 1.24
CA ILE A 39 -4.27 10.04 1.78
C ILE A 39 -3.09 10.24 2.71
N SER A 40 -3.22 9.76 3.95
CA SER A 40 -2.12 9.77 4.90
C SER A 40 -1.37 8.45 4.80
N ILE A 41 -0.07 8.52 4.62
CA ILE A 41 0.77 7.33 4.48
C ILE A 41 1.88 7.36 5.51
N ALA A 42 1.99 6.29 6.29
CA ALA A 42 3.04 6.12 7.28
C ALA A 42 3.96 4.98 6.85
N LEU A 43 5.22 5.33 6.57
CA LEU A 43 6.28 4.36 6.30
C LEU A 43 6.91 4.02 7.65
N ALA A 44 6.52 2.89 8.22
CA ALA A 44 6.75 2.55 9.61
C ALA A 44 7.48 1.21 9.77
N ASP A 45 7.31 0.60 10.94
CA ASP A 45 7.95 -0.66 11.30
C ASP A 45 6.91 -1.66 11.82
N ASP A 46 7.37 -2.87 12.13
CA ASP A 46 6.51 -3.92 12.66
C ASP A 46 5.87 -3.53 13.99
N ASN A 47 6.59 -2.77 14.81
CA ASN A 47 6.07 -2.40 16.13
C ASN A 47 4.80 -1.55 16.01
N LEU A 48 4.82 -0.54 15.13
CA LEU A 48 3.64 0.29 14.90
C LEU A 48 2.50 -0.52 14.29
N LEU A 49 2.80 -1.33 13.27
CA LEU A 49 1.77 -2.14 12.62
C LEU A 49 1.16 -3.16 13.58
N HIS A 50 1.98 -3.71 14.47
CA HIS A 50 1.49 -4.62 15.51
C HIS A 50 0.51 -3.91 16.45
N GLN A 51 0.87 -2.70 16.90
CA GLN A 51 0.01 -1.91 17.78
C GLN A 51 -1.30 -1.54 17.11
N LEU A 52 -1.25 -1.12 15.85
CA LEU A 52 -2.45 -0.75 15.10
C LEU A 52 -3.34 -1.97 14.82
N ASN A 53 -2.71 -3.10 14.50
CA ASN A 53 -3.45 -4.34 14.23
C ASN A 53 -4.18 -4.82 15.48
N LEU A 54 -3.50 -4.76 16.63
CA LEU A 54 -4.10 -5.14 17.91
C LEU A 54 -5.23 -4.20 18.29
N LYS A 55 -5.00 -2.89 18.17
CA LYS A 55 -5.98 -1.88 18.60
C LYS A 55 -7.25 -1.88 17.73
N PHE A 56 -7.09 -1.95 16.43
CA PHE A 56 -8.20 -1.76 15.49
C PHE A 56 -8.78 -3.04 14.91
N ARG A 57 -8.04 -4.15 14.93
CA ARG A 57 -8.48 -5.42 14.36
C ARG A 57 -8.44 -6.57 15.35
N GLU A 58 -7.98 -6.33 16.56
CA GLU A 58 -7.85 -7.32 17.62
C GLU A 58 -6.94 -8.49 17.23
N ILE A 59 -5.94 -8.23 16.37
CA ILE A 59 -4.96 -9.21 15.94
C ILE A 59 -3.62 -8.87 16.59
N ASP A 60 -3.12 -9.79 17.42
CA ASP A 60 -1.90 -9.57 18.22
C ASP A 60 -0.66 -10.02 17.46
N LYS A 61 -0.39 -9.36 16.32
CA LYS A 61 0.81 -9.60 15.51
C LYS A 61 0.98 -8.46 14.52
N PRO A 62 2.21 -8.24 14.01
CA PRO A 62 2.42 -7.27 12.95
C PRO A 62 1.87 -7.78 11.62
N THR A 63 1.78 -6.88 10.66
CA THR A 63 1.38 -7.20 9.28
C THR A 63 2.15 -6.27 8.33
N ASN A 64 2.07 -6.52 7.04
CA ASN A 64 2.80 -5.74 6.04
C ASN A 64 2.17 -4.36 5.78
N VAL A 65 0.85 -4.32 5.62
CA VAL A 65 0.14 -3.09 5.31
C VAL A 65 -1.21 -3.07 6.02
N LEU A 66 -1.60 -1.89 6.50
CA LEU A 66 -2.94 -1.66 7.06
C LEU A 66 -3.54 -0.45 6.37
N SER A 67 -4.80 -0.54 6.03
CA SER A 67 -5.57 0.55 5.43
C SER A 67 -6.78 0.85 6.31
N PHE A 68 -6.96 2.13 6.61
CA PHE A 68 -8.07 2.60 7.43
C PHE A 68 -8.87 3.63 6.65
N PRO A 69 -9.97 3.24 6.02
CA PRO A 69 -10.81 4.19 5.28
C PRO A 69 -11.33 5.26 6.21
N CYS A 70 -11.43 6.48 5.70
CA CYS A 70 -12.03 7.57 6.45
C CYS A 70 -13.53 7.32 6.58
N GLU A 71 -14.05 7.32 7.81
CA GLU A 71 -15.46 7.06 8.06
C GLU A 71 -16.32 8.30 7.79
N GLN A 72 -15.71 9.47 7.84
CA GLN A 72 -16.43 10.71 7.60
C GLN A 72 -16.12 11.23 6.21
N LEU A 73 -17.13 11.27 5.37
CA LEU A 73 -17.01 11.91 4.08
C LEU A 73 -16.91 13.42 4.32
N SER A 74 -15.69 13.91 4.38
CA SER A 74 -15.48 15.35 4.47
C SER A 74 -15.59 15.94 3.06
N SER A 75 -15.89 17.24 3.01
CA SER A 75 -15.93 17.95 1.75
C SER A 75 -14.55 18.03 1.06
N GLU A 76 -13.50 17.56 1.72
CA GLU A 76 -12.13 17.56 1.21
C GLU A 76 -11.68 16.24 0.64
N CYS A 77 -12.57 15.29 0.45
CA CYS A 77 -12.28 14.00 -0.19
C CYS A 77 -11.15 13.20 0.47
N ASP A 78 -11.16 13.11 1.80
CA ASP A 78 -10.20 12.26 2.50
C ASP A 78 -10.54 10.79 2.26
N LEU A 79 -9.55 10.02 1.80
CA LEU A 79 -9.72 8.59 1.61
C LEU A 79 -9.40 7.79 2.86
N GLY A 80 -8.37 8.16 3.59
CA GLY A 80 -7.99 7.46 4.80
C GLY A 80 -6.49 7.35 4.98
N ASP A 81 -6.07 6.33 5.71
CA ASP A 81 -4.68 6.12 6.11
C ASP A 81 -4.15 4.77 5.67
N ILE A 82 -2.88 4.75 5.25
CA ILE A 82 -2.16 3.51 4.94
C ILE A 82 -0.88 3.49 5.77
N ALA A 83 -0.61 2.39 6.44
CA ALA A 83 0.62 2.18 7.18
C ALA A 83 1.32 0.92 6.67
N ILE A 84 2.64 0.98 6.51
CA ILE A 84 3.45 -0.12 5.97
C ILE A 84 4.61 -0.41 6.91
N ALA A 85 4.86 -1.70 7.19
CA ALA A 85 5.93 -2.14 8.08
C ALA A 85 7.15 -2.59 7.29
N VAL A 86 8.26 -1.84 7.42
CA VAL A 86 9.50 -2.16 6.71
C VAL A 86 10.02 -3.56 7.02
N ASP A 87 9.93 -3.99 8.28
CA ASP A 87 10.41 -5.32 8.69
C ASP A 87 9.71 -6.45 7.97
N THR A 88 8.38 -6.39 7.91
CA THR A 88 7.58 -7.41 7.25
C THR A 88 7.80 -7.36 5.73
N ILE A 89 7.88 -6.15 5.17
CA ILE A 89 8.17 -6.00 3.73
C ILE A 89 9.52 -6.64 3.38
N GLU A 90 10.55 -6.40 4.18
CA GLU A 90 11.87 -7.01 3.96
C GLU A 90 11.81 -8.54 4.01
N ARG A 91 11.16 -9.09 5.01
CA ARG A 91 11.02 -10.55 5.14
C ARG A 91 10.27 -11.15 3.96
N GLU A 92 9.16 -10.55 3.58
CA GLU A 92 8.33 -11.06 2.49
C GLU A 92 9.03 -10.93 1.14
N SER A 93 9.72 -9.81 0.90
CA SER A 93 10.44 -9.64 -0.35
C SER A 93 11.53 -10.69 -0.52
N HIS A 94 12.22 -11.03 0.56
CA HIS A 94 13.22 -12.09 0.56
C HIS A 94 12.56 -13.46 0.31
N GLU A 95 11.47 -13.73 1.00
CA GLU A 95 10.72 -14.98 0.88
C GLU A 95 10.18 -15.19 -0.54
N TYR A 96 9.65 -14.14 -1.15
CA TYR A 96 9.08 -14.19 -2.51
C TYR A 96 10.12 -13.98 -3.60
N CYS A 97 11.37 -13.72 -3.26
CA CYS A 97 12.46 -13.48 -4.22
C CYS A 97 12.16 -12.30 -5.16
N ILE A 98 11.67 -11.21 -4.59
CA ILE A 98 11.41 -9.96 -5.31
C ILE A 98 12.12 -8.81 -4.59
N SER A 99 12.29 -7.68 -5.27
CA SER A 99 12.92 -6.53 -4.65
C SER A 99 12.00 -5.90 -3.60
N ILE A 100 12.60 -5.24 -2.61
CA ILE A 100 11.86 -4.51 -1.59
C ILE A 100 11.00 -3.41 -2.22
N LEU A 101 11.53 -2.73 -3.25
CA LEU A 101 10.79 -1.68 -3.96
C LEU A 101 9.54 -2.24 -4.63
N THR A 102 9.66 -3.38 -5.31
CA THR A 102 8.51 -4.01 -5.98
C THR A 102 7.45 -4.40 -4.96
N HIS A 103 7.87 -5.02 -3.86
CA HIS A 103 6.92 -5.43 -2.83
C HIS A 103 6.26 -4.23 -2.15
N THR A 104 7.03 -3.18 -1.88
CA THR A 104 6.49 -1.94 -1.31
C THR A 104 5.45 -1.33 -2.25
N ALA A 105 5.77 -1.26 -3.54
CA ALA A 105 4.84 -0.73 -4.54
C ALA A 105 3.54 -1.53 -4.56
N HIS A 106 3.65 -2.86 -4.53
CA HIS A 106 2.49 -3.74 -4.52
C HIS A 106 1.61 -3.49 -3.29
N MET A 107 2.22 -3.37 -2.12
CA MET A 107 1.47 -3.16 -0.89
C MET A 107 0.82 -1.77 -0.84
N LEU A 108 1.47 -0.76 -1.40
CA LEU A 108 0.86 0.57 -1.52
C LEU A 108 -0.36 0.54 -2.43
N VAL A 109 -0.25 -0.10 -3.58
CA VAL A 109 -1.39 -0.25 -4.50
C VAL A 109 -2.52 -1.02 -3.83
N HIS A 110 -2.19 -2.12 -3.19
CA HIS A 110 -3.15 -2.96 -2.47
C HIS A 110 -3.90 -2.16 -1.40
N GLY A 111 -3.15 -1.42 -0.58
CA GLY A 111 -3.73 -0.57 0.46
C GLY A 111 -4.62 0.52 -0.09
N LEU A 112 -4.20 1.15 -1.20
CA LEU A 112 -5.00 2.17 -1.85
C LEU A 112 -6.31 1.61 -2.38
N LEU A 113 -6.27 0.44 -3.02
CA LEU A 113 -7.48 -0.20 -3.53
C LEU A 113 -8.46 -0.51 -2.40
N HIS A 114 -7.96 -0.94 -1.24
CA HIS A 114 -8.81 -1.14 -0.07
C HIS A 114 -9.47 0.16 0.40
N LEU A 115 -8.74 1.27 0.39
CA LEU A 115 -9.32 2.57 0.75
C LEU A 115 -10.46 2.96 -0.19
N LEU A 116 -10.36 2.53 -1.45
CA LEU A 116 -11.36 2.84 -2.46
C LEU A 116 -12.54 1.85 -2.48
N GLY A 117 -12.54 0.88 -1.54
CA GLY A 117 -13.63 -0.05 -1.40
C GLY A 117 -13.47 -1.39 -2.07
N TYR A 118 -12.36 -1.62 -2.76
CA TYR A 118 -12.08 -2.95 -3.32
C TYR A 118 -11.76 -3.92 -2.20
N ASP A 119 -12.20 -5.16 -2.34
CA ASP A 119 -12.00 -6.17 -1.32
C ASP A 119 -11.60 -7.48 -2.00
N HIS A 120 -11.18 -8.45 -1.20
CA HIS A 120 -10.78 -9.78 -1.69
C HIS A 120 -11.45 -10.92 -0.90
N GLN A 121 -12.57 -10.63 -0.25
CA GLN A 121 -13.30 -11.63 0.52
C GLN A 121 -14.07 -12.61 -0.36
N LYS A 122 -14.49 -12.16 -1.54
CA LYS A 122 -15.17 -13.00 -2.53
C LYS A 122 -14.24 -13.25 -3.69
N GLU A 123 -14.38 -14.41 -4.32
CA GLU A 123 -13.51 -14.82 -5.42
C GLU A 123 -13.52 -13.83 -6.59
N ASP A 124 -14.69 -13.35 -6.99
CA ASP A 124 -14.81 -12.39 -8.09
C ASP A 124 -14.20 -11.02 -7.73
N GLU A 125 -14.35 -10.59 -6.49
CA GLU A 125 -13.74 -9.35 -6.00
C GLU A 125 -12.22 -9.48 -5.96
N GLU A 126 -11.72 -10.63 -5.54
CA GLU A 126 -10.29 -10.92 -5.51
C GLU A 126 -9.68 -10.86 -6.91
N ILE A 127 -10.35 -11.43 -7.90
CA ILE A 127 -9.89 -11.41 -9.29
C ILE A 127 -9.81 -9.97 -9.81
N ILE A 128 -10.82 -9.16 -9.54
CA ILE A 128 -10.84 -7.76 -9.96
C ILE A 128 -9.68 -6.99 -9.30
N MET A 129 -9.51 -7.16 -8.01
CA MET A 129 -8.46 -6.48 -7.27
C MET A 129 -7.07 -6.87 -7.76
N LYS A 130 -6.80 -8.15 -7.95
CA LYS A 130 -5.51 -8.64 -8.46
C LYS A 130 -5.26 -8.14 -9.88
N SER A 131 -6.29 -8.08 -10.71
CA SER A 131 -6.17 -7.56 -12.06
C SER A 131 -5.76 -6.09 -12.07
N LEU A 132 -6.37 -5.27 -11.20
CA LEU A 132 -6.02 -3.87 -11.06
C LEU A 132 -4.61 -3.69 -10.51
N GLU A 133 -4.23 -4.49 -9.52
CA GLU A 133 -2.87 -4.46 -8.96
C GLU A 133 -1.83 -4.74 -10.05
N SER A 134 -2.03 -5.79 -10.83
CA SER A 134 -1.11 -6.16 -11.90
C SER A 134 -1.01 -5.08 -12.96
N LYS A 135 -2.13 -4.50 -13.32
CA LYS A 135 -2.17 -3.44 -14.34
C LYS A 135 -1.43 -2.20 -13.90
N ILE A 136 -1.64 -1.77 -12.67
CA ILE A 136 -0.96 -0.60 -12.12
C ILE A 136 0.54 -0.84 -11.99
N LEU A 137 0.93 -2.02 -11.49
CA LEU A 137 2.34 -2.38 -11.35
C LEU A 137 3.04 -2.45 -12.71
N ALA A 138 2.34 -2.93 -13.73
CA ALA A 138 2.89 -2.95 -15.10
C ALA A 138 3.17 -1.54 -15.61
N LEU A 139 2.26 -0.60 -15.36
CA LEU A 139 2.44 0.80 -15.73
C LEU A 139 3.65 1.41 -15.03
N LEU A 140 3.95 0.97 -13.82
CA LEU A 140 5.10 1.45 -13.05
C LEU A 140 6.37 0.64 -13.30
N GLU A 141 6.30 -0.34 -14.21
CA GLU A 141 7.43 -1.19 -14.59
C GLU A 141 7.91 -2.13 -13.47
N PHE A 142 7.04 -2.47 -12.52
CA PHE A 142 7.37 -3.44 -11.47
C PHE A 142 7.00 -4.87 -11.80
N GLU A 143 6.25 -5.10 -12.87
CA GLU A 143 5.72 -6.42 -13.21
C GLU A 143 6.79 -7.44 -13.55
N LYS A 144 7.97 -7.00 -13.95
CA LYS A 144 9.07 -7.89 -14.34
C LYS A 144 9.53 -8.79 -13.19
N GLU A 145 9.30 -8.36 -11.95
CA GLU A 145 9.61 -9.15 -10.76
C GLU A 145 8.33 -9.78 -10.25
N LYS A 146 7.91 -10.82 -10.88
CA LYS A 146 6.57 -11.34 -10.68
C LYS A 146 6.36 -12.04 -9.36
N TYR A 147 5.24 -11.74 -8.75
CA TYR A 147 4.75 -12.47 -7.60
C TYR A 147 4.27 -13.86 -8.02
N GLY A 148 4.80 -14.88 -7.38
CA GLY A 148 4.32 -16.24 -7.55
C GLY A 148 4.34 -16.76 -8.97
N ARG A 149 5.31 -16.36 -9.70
CA ARG A 149 5.44 -16.82 -11.08
C ARG A 149 5.28 -18.26 -11.26
#